data_a07f369bc187735d5ed7b517c58db245
#
_entry.id   a07f369bc187735d5ed7b517c58db245
#
_cell.length_a   1.000
_cell.length_b   1.000
_cell.length_c   1.000
_cell.angle_alpha   90.00
_cell.angle_beta   90.00
_cell.angle_gamma   90.00
#
_symmetry.space_group_name_H-M   'P 1'
#
loop_
_entity.id
_entity.type
_entity.pdbx_description
1 polymer ?
#
loop_
_entity_poly.entity_id
_entity_poly.type
_entity_poly.pdbx_seq_one_letter_code
_entity_poly.pdbx_strand_id
1 'polypeptide(L)'
;MSILKMIGGFLFAAGLANMVVADSRPDVSQIINKAEASAILGEPVKDPSPQSGDGSDGYYSKCNYYSVNRCKSLIIRLQRPGPNAIGPQKELQLLAAANGAMEKVSGIGEAAQLFTGGGESGFASRVLMLYVAKGNAFLTIGLGGFADDAVALEKAKTAAQKLLEHL
;
A
#
# COMPACT_ATOMS: atom_id res chain seq x y z
N MET A 1 60.78 15.48 -47.57
CA MET A 1 60.43 14.47 -46.58
C MET A 1 59.33 15.08 -45.69
N SER A 2 58.07 14.79 -45.99
CA SER A 2 56.92 15.33 -45.26
C SER A 2 56.26 14.20 -44.52
N ILE A 3 56.13 14.37 -43.20
CA ILE A 3 55.46 13.41 -42.31
C ILE A 3 54.07 13.94 -42.06
N LEU A 4 53.07 13.27 -42.61
CA LEU A 4 51.65 13.53 -42.43
C LEU A 4 51.18 12.85 -41.15
N LYS A 5 50.79 13.62 -40.13
CA LYS A 5 50.14 13.14 -38.91
C LYS A 5 48.62 13.03 -39.12
N MET A 6 48.12 11.81 -39.20
CA MET A 6 46.70 11.52 -39.11
C MET A 6 46.26 11.62 -37.65
N ILE A 7 45.31 12.52 -37.34
CA ILE A 7 44.63 12.60 -36.08
C ILE A 7 43.29 11.85 -36.25
N GLY A 8 43.21 10.67 -35.65
CA GLY A 8 41.95 9.90 -35.58
C GLY A 8 41.03 10.45 -34.51
N GLY A 9 39.93 11.02 -34.91
CA GLY A 9 38.86 11.46 -33.98
C GLY A 9 38.01 10.26 -33.53
N PHE A 10 38.04 9.97 -32.23
CA PHE A 10 37.13 9.00 -31.61
C PHE A 10 35.82 9.69 -31.28
N LEU A 11 34.76 9.40 -32.05
CA LEU A 11 33.40 9.79 -31.72
C LEU A 11 32.88 8.85 -30.65
N PHE A 12 32.74 9.37 -29.42
CA PHE A 12 32.04 8.70 -28.34
C PHE A 12 30.55 8.94 -28.49
N ALA A 13 29.83 7.97 -29.03
CA ALA A 13 28.35 7.96 -29.02
C ALA A 13 27.87 7.58 -27.64
N ALA A 14 27.48 8.56 -26.83
CA ALA A 14 26.80 8.33 -25.56
C ALA A 14 25.37 7.85 -25.85
N GLY A 15 25.15 6.54 -25.76
CA GLY A 15 23.83 5.94 -25.80
C GLY A 15 23.06 6.31 -24.54
N LEU A 16 22.08 7.19 -24.65
CA LEU A 16 21.07 7.41 -23.63
C LEU A 16 20.20 6.15 -23.54
N ALA A 17 20.49 5.27 -22.60
CA ALA A 17 19.60 4.20 -22.23
C ALA A 17 18.35 4.83 -21.59
N ASN A 18 17.26 4.92 -22.34
CA ASN A 18 15.95 5.18 -21.79
C ASN A 18 15.62 4.00 -20.86
N MET A 19 15.80 4.18 -19.56
CA MET A 19 15.20 3.30 -18.56
C MET A 19 13.68 3.48 -18.67
N VAL A 20 13.03 2.59 -19.38
CA VAL A 20 11.60 2.38 -19.26
C VAL A 20 11.39 1.89 -17.83
N VAL A 21 10.97 2.78 -16.95
CA VAL A 21 10.44 2.39 -15.64
C VAL A 21 9.20 1.58 -15.96
N ALA A 22 9.29 0.27 -15.86
CA ALA A 22 8.14 -0.59 -15.95
C ALA A 22 7.15 -0.11 -14.87
N ASP A 23 5.97 0.30 -15.28
CA ASP A 23 4.87 0.63 -14.39
C ASP A 23 4.49 -0.66 -13.64
N SER A 24 5.16 -0.89 -12.52
CA SER A 24 4.92 -2.07 -11.72
C SER A 24 3.55 -1.95 -11.09
N ARG A 25 2.63 -2.78 -11.52
CA ARG A 25 1.27 -2.90 -10.95
C ARG A 25 1.30 -3.95 -9.85
N PRO A 26 1.65 -3.58 -8.61
CA PRO A 26 1.84 -4.54 -7.55
C PRO A 26 0.51 -5.16 -7.12
N ASP A 27 0.44 -6.49 -7.14
CA ASP A 27 -0.66 -7.24 -6.56
C ASP A 27 -0.42 -7.44 -5.07
N VAL A 28 -1.28 -6.84 -4.25
CA VAL A 28 -1.15 -6.90 -2.78
C VAL A 28 -1.18 -8.34 -2.25
N SER A 29 -1.83 -9.27 -2.94
CA SER A 29 -1.91 -10.68 -2.53
C SER A 29 -0.61 -11.44 -2.76
N GLN A 30 0.25 -10.98 -3.67
CA GLN A 30 1.58 -11.55 -3.89
C GLN A 30 2.59 -11.05 -2.84
N ILE A 31 2.41 -9.82 -2.37
CA ILE A 31 3.27 -9.20 -1.35
C ILE A 31 2.89 -9.69 0.05
N ILE A 32 1.62 -9.62 0.40
CA ILE A 32 1.06 -10.19 1.63
C ILE A 32 0.28 -11.44 1.23
N ASN A 33 0.96 -12.56 1.13
CA ASN A 33 0.32 -13.84 0.83
C ASN A 33 -0.38 -14.45 2.06
N LYS A 34 -1.01 -15.62 1.89
CA LYS A 34 -1.74 -16.32 2.97
C LYS A 34 -0.86 -16.56 4.22
N ALA A 35 0.40 -16.94 4.05
CA ALA A 35 1.31 -17.19 5.17
C ALA A 35 1.65 -15.90 5.91
N GLU A 36 1.92 -14.82 5.17
CA GLU A 36 2.16 -13.49 5.73
C GLU A 36 0.94 -12.95 6.49
N ALA A 37 -0.25 -13.11 5.91
CA ALA A 37 -1.49 -12.70 6.56
C ALA A 37 -1.74 -13.50 7.85
N SER A 38 -1.45 -14.80 7.86
CA SER A 38 -1.53 -15.63 9.06
C SER A 38 -0.55 -15.18 10.14
N ALA A 39 0.67 -14.80 9.78
CA ALA A 39 1.66 -14.26 10.71
C ALA A 39 1.22 -12.90 11.30
N ILE A 40 0.67 -12.01 10.47
CA ILE A 40 0.13 -10.71 10.89
C ILE A 40 -1.03 -10.91 11.87
N LEU A 41 -1.99 -11.77 11.54
CA LEU A 41 -3.16 -12.03 12.38
C LEU A 41 -2.85 -12.88 13.62
N GLY A 42 -1.72 -13.62 13.60
CA GLY A 42 -1.31 -14.54 14.65
C GLY A 42 -2.14 -15.82 14.71
N GLU A 43 -2.85 -16.14 13.61
CA GLU A 43 -3.67 -17.35 13.49
C GLU A 43 -3.90 -17.73 12.00
N PRO A 44 -4.21 -18.99 11.69
CA PRO A 44 -4.44 -19.41 10.33
C PRO A 44 -5.59 -18.65 9.66
N VAL A 45 -5.40 -18.30 8.39
CA VAL A 45 -6.42 -17.65 7.57
C VAL A 45 -6.98 -18.58 6.50
N LYS A 46 -8.21 -18.31 6.08
CA LYS A 46 -8.86 -18.96 4.95
C LYS A 46 -8.15 -18.58 3.65
N ASP A 47 -8.46 -19.28 2.57
CA ASP A 47 -7.99 -18.89 1.25
C ASP A 47 -8.53 -17.52 0.89
N PRO A 48 -7.66 -16.57 0.53
CA PRO A 48 -8.07 -15.23 0.16
C PRO A 48 -8.69 -15.20 -1.24
N SER A 49 -9.44 -14.15 -1.52
CA SER A 49 -9.98 -13.86 -2.85
C SER A 49 -9.43 -12.50 -3.31
N PRO A 50 -8.25 -12.47 -3.93
CA PRO A 50 -7.65 -11.23 -4.41
C PRO A 50 -8.40 -10.69 -5.62
N GLN A 51 -8.37 -9.37 -5.77
CA GLN A 51 -8.89 -8.66 -6.93
C GLN A 51 -7.96 -7.51 -7.28
N SER A 52 -7.57 -7.41 -8.54
CA SER A 52 -6.76 -6.31 -9.06
C SER A 52 -7.14 -5.99 -10.50
N GLY A 53 -6.97 -4.74 -10.91
CA GLY A 53 -7.27 -4.31 -12.26
C GLY A 53 -7.29 -2.79 -12.42
N ASP A 54 -7.51 -2.36 -13.66
CA ASP A 54 -7.72 -0.95 -13.98
C ASP A 54 -9.21 -0.64 -13.88
N GLY A 55 -9.52 0.47 -13.20
CA GLY A 55 -10.85 1.05 -13.10
C GLY A 55 -10.90 2.44 -13.74
N SER A 56 -12.06 3.10 -13.69
CA SER A 56 -12.24 4.48 -14.16
C SER A 56 -11.29 5.47 -13.49
N ASP A 57 -10.97 5.22 -12.22
CA ASP A 57 -10.21 6.13 -11.36
C ASP A 57 -8.73 5.73 -11.22
N GLY A 58 -8.29 4.71 -11.95
CA GLY A 58 -6.92 4.21 -11.94
C GLY A 58 -6.80 2.73 -11.58
N TYR A 59 -5.60 2.31 -11.25
CA TYR A 59 -5.32 0.94 -10.84
C TYR A 59 -5.71 0.69 -9.39
N TYR A 60 -6.24 -0.50 -9.11
CA TYR A 60 -6.45 -0.98 -7.75
C TYR A 60 -6.00 -2.44 -7.59
N SER A 61 -5.59 -2.77 -6.39
CA SER A 61 -5.38 -4.14 -5.94
C SER A 61 -5.89 -4.28 -4.52
N LYS A 62 -6.68 -5.32 -4.24
CA LYS A 62 -7.23 -5.57 -2.90
C LYS A 62 -7.23 -7.05 -2.56
N CYS A 63 -7.04 -7.35 -1.29
CA CYS A 63 -7.17 -8.68 -0.75
C CYS A 63 -7.68 -8.64 0.68
N ASN A 64 -8.63 -9.51 1.00
CA ASN A 64 -9.19 -9.66 2.34
C ASN A 64 -8.82 -11.03 2.89
N TYR A 65 -8.30 -11.05 4.11
CA TYR A 65 -7.94 -12.27 4.83
C TYR A 65 -8.81 -12.37 6.07
N TYR A 66 -9.42 -13.51 6.24
CA TYR A 66 -10.26 -13.83 7.40
C TYR A 66 -9.69 -15.03 8.12
N SER A 67 -9.52 -14.94 9.43
CA SER A 67 -9.10 -16.08 10.23
C SER A 67 -10.10 -17.26 10.09
N VAL A 68 -9.57 -18.48 10.25
CA VAL A 68 -10.40 -19.69 10.19
C VAL A 68 -11.54 -19.61 11.21
N ASN A 69 -11.24 -19.11 12.42
CA ASN A 69 -12.20 -18.93 13.50
C ASN A 69 -13.13 -17.72 13.32
N ARG A 70 -12.95 -16.94 12.25
CA ARG A 70 -13.70 -15.70 11.94
C ARG A 70 -13.64 -14.62 13.01
N CYS A 71 -12.65 -14.67 13.91
CA CYS A 71 -12.48 -13.68 14.97
C CYS A 71 -11.68 -12.48 14.53
N LYS A 72 -10.74 -12.66 13.56
CA LYS A 72 -9.86 -11.61 13.06
C LYS A 72 -9.94 -11.45 11.55
N SER A 73 -9.64 -10.25 11.10
CA SER A 73 -9.56 -9.92 9.67
C SER A 73 -8.41 -8.97 9.38
N LEU A 74 -7.84 -9.10 8.19
CA LEU A 74 -6.90 -8.17 7.60
C LEU A 74 -7.42 -7.80 6.21
N ILE A 75 -7.67 -6.52 6.00
CA ILE A 75 -8.12 -5.94 4.74
C ILE A 75 -6.97 -5.12 4.17
N ILE A 76 -6.62 -5.36 2.92
CA ILE A 76 -5.57 -4.62 2.24
C ILE A 76 -6.14 -4.07 0.94
N ARG A 77 -5.92 -2.78 0.71
CA ARG A 77 -6.25 -2.13 -0.55
C ARG A 77 -5.13 -1.18 -0.94
N LEU A 78 -4.67 -1.30 -2.17
CA LEU A 78 -3.80 -0.37 -2.86
C LEU A 78 -4.59 0.31 -3.96
N GLN A 79 -4.47 1.62 -4.07
CA GLN A 79 -4.97 2.42 -5.19
C GLN A 79 -3.82 3.24 -5.76
N ARG A 80 -3.77 3.31 -7.09
CA ARG A 80 -2.93 4.25 -7.84
C ARG A 80 -3.86 5.06 -8.72
N PRO A 81 -4.21 6.28 -8.29
CA PRO A 81 -5.14 7.12 -9.05
C PRO A 81 -4.61 7.42 -10.45
N GLY A 82 -5.51 7.42 -11.40
CA GLY A 82 -5.25 7.82 -12.77
C GLY A 82 -5.05 9.35 -12.89
N PRO A 83 -4.69 9.83 -14.08
CA PRO A 83 -4.32 11.24 -14.30
C PRO A 83 -5.39 12.26 -13.90
N ASN A 84 -6.67 11.87 -13.94
CA ASN A 84 -7.81 12.74 -13.64
C ASN A 84 -8.42 12.47 -12.26
N ALA A 85 -7.88 11.53 -11.51
CA ALA A 85 -8.38 11.16 -10.19
C ALA A 85 -7.72 11.99 -9.08
N ILE A 86 -8.31 11.97 -7.91
CA ILE A 86 -7.78 12.64 -6.73
C ILE A 86 -6.50 11.93 -6.29
N GLY A 87 -5.42 12.69 -6.09
CA GLY A 87 -4.15 12.14 -5.62
C GLY A 87 -4.21 11.67 -4.15
N PRO A 88 -3.30 10.75 -3.75
CA PRO A 88 -3.31 10.09 -2.44
C PRO A 88 -3.31 11.05 -1.24
N GLN A 89 -2.52 12.12 -1.30
CA GLN A 89 -2.45 13.13 -0.25
C GLN A 89 -3.80 13.86 -0.06
N LYS A 90 -4.47 14.19 -1.16
CA LYS A 90 -5.76 14.85 -1.11
C LYS A 90 -6.86 13.91 -0.64
N GLU A 91 -6.81 12.65 -1.05
CA GLU A 91 -7.74 11.62 -0.57
C GLU A 91 -7.63 11.46 0.95
N LEU A 92 -6.39 11.39 1.48
CA LEU A 92 -6.15 11.31 2.92
C LEU A 92 -6.72 12.51 3.68
N GLN A 93 -6.58 13.73 3.13
CA GLN A 93 -7.15 14.94 3.72
C GLN A 93 -8.69 14.92 3.75
N LEU A 94 -9.31 14.46 2.66
CA LEU A 94 -10.77 14.35 2.58
C LEU A 94 -11.32 13.30 3.55
N LEU A 95 -10.65 12.15 3.69
CA LEU A 95 -11.01 11.14 4.68
C LEU A 95 -10.92 11.68 6.10
N ALA A 96 -9.86 12.42 6.42
CA ALA A 96 -9.71 13.05 7.73
C ALA A 96 -10.81 14.07 8.02
N ALA A 97 -11.19 14.86 7.03
CA ALA A 97 -12.27 15.83 7.18
C ALA A 97 -13.64 15.16 7.36
N ALA A 98 -13.88 14.04 6.69
CA ALA A 98 -15.14 13.32 6.75
C ALA A 98 -15.34 12.51 8.04
N ASN A 99 -14.27 11.94 8.57
CA ASN A 99 -14.35 11.03 9.73
C ASN A 99 -14.02 11.70 11.09
N GLY A 100 -13.70 12.98 11.09
CA GLY A 100 -13.49 13.77 12.32
C GLY A 100 -12.21 13.42 13.06
N ALA A 101 -12.25 12.51 14.02
CA ALA A 101 -11.12 12.22 14.90
C ALA A 101 -10.19 11.15 14.31
N MET A 102 -9.38 11.49 13.31
CA MET A 102 -8.29 10.64 12.83
C MET A 102 -6.96 11.06 13.47
N GLU A 103 -6.19 10.09 13.92
CA GLU A 103 -4.86 10.32 14.50
C GLU A 103 -3.78 10.28 13.43
N LYS A 104 -2.85 11.23 13.47
CA LYS A 104 -1.67 11.20 12.59
C LYS A 104 -0.71 10.11 13.06
N VAL A 105 -0.25 9.30 12.10
CA VAL A 105 0.77 8.27 12.32
C VAL A 105 2.05 8.69 11.63
N SER A 106 3.15 8.77 12.37
CA SER A 106 4.47 9.13 11.83
C SER A 106 5.30 7.89 11.47
N GLY A 107 6.28 8.07 10.57
CA GLY A 107 7.24 7.02 10.20
C GLY A 107 6.74 6.02 9.18
N ILE A 108 5.59 6.26 8.53
CA ILE A 108 5.04 5.41 7.47
C ILE A 108 4.59 6.26 6.30
N GLY A 109 5.10 5.94 5.11
CA GLY A 109 4.81 6.68 3.88
C GLY A 109 5.22 8.15 3.97
N GLU A 110 4.61 9.00 3.19
CA GLU A 110 4.76 10.46 3.25
C GLU A 110 3.74 11.09 4.21
N ALA A 111 2.58 10.47 4.35
CA ALA A 111 1.56 10.81 5.30
C ALA A 111 0.74 9.57 5.65
N ALA A 112 0.37 9.43 6.93
CA ALA A 112 -0.50 8.37 7.37
C ALA A 112 -1.45 8.85 8.46
N GLN A 113 -2.65 8.23 8.48
CA GLN A 113 -3.68 8.51 9.47
C GLN A 113 -4.35 7.22 9.92
N LEU A 114 -4.71 7.20 11.20
CA LEU A 114 -5.37 6.11 11.87
C LEU A 114 -6.81 6.48 12.18
N PHE A 115 -7.71 5.59 11.85
CA PHE A 115 -9.09 5.61 12.33
C PHE A 115 -9.37 4.37 13.16
N THR A 116 -9.93 4.55 14.35
CA THR A 116 -10.41 3.47 15.20
C THR A 116 -11.92 3.64 15.35
N GLY A 117 -12.69 2.64 14.96
CA GLY A 117 -14.15 2.68 15.01
C GLY A 117 -14.75 1.35 15.41
N GLY A 118 -16.01 1.37 15.83
CA GLY A 118 -16.76 0.20 16.23
C GLY A 118 -16.78 -0.03 17.75
N GLY A 119 -17.82 -0.67 18.24
CA GLY A 119 -17.98 -1.03 19.65
C GLY A 119 -19.20 -0.46 20.35
N GLU A 120 -19.90 0.51 19.78
CA GLU A 120 -21.07 1.13 20.45
C GLU A 120 -22.44 0.57 20.08
N SER A 121 -22.55 -0.28 19.08
CA SER A 121 -23.86 -0.81 18.66
C SER A 121 -23.83 -2.31 18.40
N GLY A 122 -23.59 -3.12 19.42
CA GLY A 122 -23.92 -4.56 19.42
C GLY A 122 -23.18 -5.45 18.41
N PHE A 123 -22.39 -4.90 17.50
CA PHE A 123 -21.49 -5.61 16.60
C PHE A 123 -20.07 -5.55 17.13
N ALA A 124 -19.59 -6.65 17.62
CA ALA A 124 -18.49 -6.83 18.53
C ALA A 124 -17.09 -6.70 17.92
N SER A 125 -16.85 -5.89 16.92
CA SER A 125 -15.50 -5.83 16.37
C SER A 125 -15.03 -4.39 16.22
N ARG A 126 -14.16 -3.97 17.13
CA ARG A 126 -13.33 -2.79 16.88
C ARG A 126 -12.60 -3.01 15.57
N VAL A 127 -12.63 -2.02 14.72
CA VAL A 127 -11.89 -1.99 13.46
C VAL A 127 -10.90 -0.86 13.52
N LEU A 128 -9.65 -1.18 13.25
CA LEU A 128 -8.58 -0.22 13.09
C LEU A 128 -8.30 -0.08 11.59
N MET A 129 -8.32 1.14 11.07
CA MET A 129 -7.99 1.45 9.68
C MET A 129 -6.78 2.38 9.64
N LEU A 130 -5.69 1.91 9.02
CA LEU A 130 -4.51 2.71 8.73
C LEU A 130 -4.53 3.10 7.25
N TYR A 131 -4.54 4.39 6.99
CA TYR A 131 -4.47 4.97 5.66
C TYR A 131 -3.09 5.58 5.44
N VAL A 132 -2.45 5.26 4.32
CA VAL A 132 -1.08 5.71 4.01
C VAL A 132 -1.03 6.26 2.59
N ALA A 133 -0.48 7.46 2.43
CA ALA A 133 -0.14 8.06 1.15
C ALA A 133 1.38 8.02 0.93
N LYS A 134 1.83 7.55 -0.24
CA LYS A 134 3.23 7.58 -0.68
C LYS A 134 3.30 7.70 -2.20
N GLY A 135 3.90 8.79 -2.70
CA GLY A 135 3.98 9.06 -4.15
C GLY A 135 2.58 9.04 -4.79
N ASN A 136 2.40 8.20 -5.80
CA ASN A 136 1.11 7.96 -6.46
C ASN A 136 0.39 6.71 -5.91
N ALA A 137 0.60 6.35 -4.66
CA ALA A 137 -0.03 5.19 -4.04
C ALA A 137 -0.81 5.58 -2.78
N PHE A 138 -2.03 5.07 -2.66
CA PHE A 138 -2.87 5.16 -1.48
C PHE A 138 -3.12 3.75 -0.96
N LEU A 139 -2.67 3.49 0.27
CA LEU A 139 -2.86 2.21 0.95
C LEU A 139 -3.93 2.34 2.03
N THR A 140 -4.78 1.33 2.10
CA THR A 140 -5.71 1.12 3.21
C THR A 140 -5.43 -0.24 3.83
N ILE A 141 -5.10 -0.26 5.11
CA ILE A 141 -4.88 -1.47 5.91
C ILE A 141 -5.95 -1.49 7.01
N GLY A 142 -6.84 -2.47 6.96
CA GLY A 142 -7.87 -2.66 7.98
C GLY A 142 -7.57 -3.89 8.83
N LEU A 143 -7.63 -3.75 10.14
CA LEU A 143 -7.55 -4.86 11.09
C LEU A 143 -8.80 -4.91 11.96
N GLY A 144 -9.40 -6.09 12.06
CA GLY A 144 -10.55 -6.36 12.91
C GLY A 144 -10.29 -7.49 13.88
N GLY A 145 -10.99 -7.48 15.02
CA GLY A 145 -10.96 -8.55 16.01
C GLY A 145 -9.76 -8.55 16.96
N PHE A 146 -9.06 -7.44 17.09
CA PHE A 146 -8.00 -7.25 18.10
C PHE A 146 -8.58 -6.57 19.33
N ALA A 147 -8.19 -7.08 20.50
CA ALA A 147 -8.61 -6.49 21.78
C ALA A 147 -7.78 -5.24 22.15
N ASP A 148 -6.55 -5.15 21.64
CA ASP A 148 -5.59 -4.08 21.92
C ASP A 148 -5.28 -3.31 20.63
N ASP A 149 -5.63 -2.03 20.61
CA ASP A 149 -5.42 -1.14 19.48
C ASP A 149 -3.93 -0.87 19.17
N ALA A 150 -3.06 -0.86 20.20
CA ALA A 150 -1.63 -0.68 20.01
C ALA A 150 -1.02 -1.89 19.28
N VAL A 151 -1.41 -3.09 19.67
CA VAL A 151 -1.01 -4.32 18.97
C VAL A 151 -1.54 -4.34 17.53
N ALA A 152 -2.79 -3.95 17.31
CA ALA A 152 -3.38 -3.86 15.98
C ALA A 152 -2.64 -2.83 15.12
N LEU A 153 -2.31 -1.66 15.66
CA LEU A 153 -1.57 -0.62 14.95
C LEU A 153 -0.18 -1.11 14.50
N GLU A 154 0.58 -1.77 15.37
CA GLU A 154 1.90 -2.29 15.01
C GLU A 154 1.81 -3.37 13.91
N LYS A 155 0.77 -4.20 13.92
CA LYS A 155 0.51 -5.16 12.85
C LYS A 155 0.10 -4.48 11.55
N ALA A 156 -0.71 -3.43 11.60
CA ALA A 156 -1.06 -2.62 10.45
C ALA A 156 0.17 -1.93 9.84
N LYS A 157 1.05 -1.37 10.68
CA LYS A 157 2.32 -0.79 10.25
C LYS A 157 3.22 -1.82 9.58
N THR A 158 3.33 -3.03 10.13
CA THR A 158 4.11 -4.12 9.53
C THR A 158 3.60 -4.46 8.13
N ALA A 159 2.28 -4.59 7.96
CA ALA A 159 1.68 -4.84 6.65
C ALA A 159 1.94 -3.67 5.68
N ALA A 160 1.76 -2.43 6.14
CA ALA A 160 1.99 -1.24 5.34
C ALA A 160 3.46 -1.12 4.88
N GLN A 161 4.43 -1.34 5.78
CA GLN A 161 5.86 -1.29 5.46
C GLN A 161 6.23 -2.29 4.37
N LYS A 162 5.78 -3.56 4.50
CA LYS A 162 5.99 -4.57 3.45
C LYS A 162 5.46 -4.14 2.09
N LEU A 163 4.28 -3.56 2.04
CA LEU A 163 3.70 -3.07 0.79
C LEU A 163 4.49 -1.90 0.22
N LEU A 164 4.91 -0.95 1.08
CA LEU A 164 5.66 0.25 0.69
C LEU A 164 7.05 -0.05 0.13
N GLU A 165 7.66 -1.21 0.45
CA GLU A 165 8.93 -1.68 -0.13
C GLU A 165 8.80 -2.09 -1.60
N HIS A 166 7.57 -2.33 -2.07
CA HIS A 166 7.25 -2.74 -3.44
C HIS A 166 6.57 -1.64 -4.28
N LEU A 167 6.50 -0.41 -3.77
CA LEU A 167 5.94 0.76 -4.42
C LEU A 167 7.04 1.74 -4.82
#